data_41ad0d8bec813ceaa823ef47e9093ade
#
_entry.id   41ad0d8bec813ceaa823ef47e9093ade
#
_cell.length_a   1.000
_cell.length_b   1.000
_cell.length_c   1.000
_cell.angle_alpha   90.00
_cell.angle_beta   90.00
_cell.angle_gamma   90.00
#
_symmetry.space_group_name_H-M   'P 1'
#
loop_
_entity.id
_entity.type
_entity.pdbx_description
1 polymer ?
#
loop_
_entity_poly.entity_id
_entity_poly.type
_entity_poly.pdbx_seq_one_letter_code
_entity_poly.pdbx_strand_id
1 'polypeptide(L)'
;MNAKLIPLPNAKHLSDEEMKSRSEEFYRHIKQRRTVRDFSTEKVSRSIIDNCILAAGTAPSGANMQPWHFAVSGQGETRKIIREKAEKEERDFYETKASAEWLKALEALGTDANKPFLETAPFLIGIFVKSYGILPDGSQVKHYYAIESVGIATGILIAALHNAGLSTLTHTPSPMGFLNKIFKRPKNERPFLLLVAGYAEKGAQVPDIQKMSLGEISSDIS
;
A
#
# COMPACT_ATOMS: atom_id res chain seq x y z
N MET A 1 -15.57 5.20 -33.01
CA MET A 1 -14.30 5.45 -32.30
C MET A 1 -13.33 4.37 -32.73
N ASN A 2 -12.24 4.71 -33.39
CA ASN A 2 -11.25 3.75 -33.85
C ASN A 2 -10.03 3.84 -32.90
N ALA A 3 -9.89 2.87 -31.99
CA ALA A 3 -8.69 2.75 -31.17
C ALA A 3 -7.51 2.24 -32.03
N LYS A 4 -6.32 2.81 -31.85
CA LYS A 4 -5.09 2.25 -32.41
C LYS A 4 -4.71 1.00 -31.61
N LEU A 5 -4.79 -0.17 -32.24
CA LEU A 5 -4.42 -1.44 -31.65
C LEU A 5 -2.98 -1.80 -32.02
N ILE A 6 -2.27 -2.47 -31.11
CA ILE A 6 -0.95 -3.05 -31.34
C ILE A 6 -0.99 -4.53 -30.95
N PRO A 7 -0.12 -5.39 -31.51
CA PRO A 7 0.01 -6.78 -31.06
C PRO A 7 0.31 -6.86 -29.56
N LEU A 8 -0.28 -7.85 -28.87
CA LEU A 8 0.01 -8.08 -27.45
C LEU A 8 1.50 -8.44 -27.29
N PRO A 9 2.28 -7.60 -26.55
CA PRO A 9 3.69 -7.90 -26.36
C PRO A 9 3.86 -9.12 -25.46
N ASN A 10 4.82 -10.00 -25.80
CA ASN A 10 5.23 -11.16 -25.00
C ASN A 10 4.11 -12.16 -24.66
N ALA A 11 3.09 -12.33 -25.53
CA ALA A 11 2.11 -13.39 -25.41
C ALA A 11 2.84 -14.76 -25.47
N LYS A 12 3.01 -15.40 -24.33
CA LYS A 12 3.60 -16.75 -24.23
C LYS A 12 2.49 -17.73 -23.93
N HIS A 13 2.46 -18.84 -24.66
CA HIS A 13 1.69 -20.01 -24.30
C HIS A 13 2.59 -20.93 -23.46
N LEU A 14 2.24 -21.10 -22.20
CA LEU A 14 2.97 -21.98 -21.27
C LEU A 14 2.25 -23.33 -21.19
N SER A 15 2.97 -24.40 -20.86
CA SER A 15 2.35 -25.67 -20.55
C SER A 15 1.58 -25.61 -19.21
N ASP A 16 0.64 -26.51 -19.01
CA ASP A 16 -0.15 -26.60 -17.77
C ASP A 16 0.77 -26.81 -16.55
N GLU A 17 1.81 -27.63 -16.70
CA GLU A 17 2.78 -27.89 -15.66
C GLU A 17 3.56 -26.62 -15.28
N GLU A 18 3.98 -25.86 -16.28
CA GLU A 18 4.70 -24.60 -16.05
C GLU A 18 3.79 -23.56 -15.41
N MET A 19 2.54 -23.41 -15.86
CA MET A 19 1.55 -22.51 -15.26
C MET A 19 1.27 -22.88 -13.80
N LYS A 20 1.11 -24.18 -13.52
CA LYS A 20 0.91 -24.69 -12.17
C LYS A 20 2.11 -24.39 -11.29
N SER A 21 3.32 -24.72 -11.75
CA SER A 21 4.56 -24.46 -11.00
C SER A 21 4.72 -22.98 -10.64
N ARG A 22 4.52 -22.08 -11.61
CA ARG A 22 4.63 -20.62 -11.39
C ARG A 22 3.58 -20.08 -10.42
N SER A 23 2.34 -20.58 -10.51
CA SER A 23 1.26 -20.15 -9.60
C SER A 23 1.51 -20.61 -8.17
N GLU A 24 2.01 -21.83 -7.98
CA GLU A 24 2.37 -22.37 -6.66
C GLU A 24 3.59 -21.65 -6.07
N GLU A 25 4.58 -21.33 -6.89
CA GLU A 25 5.76 -20.58 -6.46
C GLU A 25 5.39 -19.17 -6.00
N PHE A 26 4.58 -18.46 -6.80
CA PHE A 26 4.10 -17.13 -6.43
C PHE A 26 3.27 -17.17 -5.13
N TYR A 27 2.37 -18.16 -5.00
CA TYR A 27 1.57 -18.32 -3.78
C TYR A 27 2.46 -18.59 -2.56
N ARG A 28 3.44 -19.50 -2.67
CA ARG A 28 4.38 -19.79 -1.57
C ARG A 28 5.18 -18.57 -1.16
N HIS A 29 5.59 -17.76 -2.11
CA HIS A 29 6.32 -16.52 -1.86
C HIS A 29 5.43 -15.48 -1.16
N ILE A 30 4.26 -15.16 -1.74
CA ILE A 30 3.39 -14.09 -1.20
C ILE A 30 2.74 -14.48 0.14
N LYS A 31 2.56 -15.77 0.41
CA LYS A 31 2.05 -16.30 1.69
C LYS A 31 2.96 -15.94 2.87
N GLN A 32 4.25 -15.76 2.64
CA GLN A 32 5.23 -15.39 3.66
C GLN A 32 5.14 -13.90 4.05
N ARG A 33 4.47 -13.08 3.24
CA ARG A 33 4.32 -11.65 3.53
C ARG A 33 3.50 -11.44 4.81
N ARG A 34 4.07 -10.68 5.74
CA ARG A 34 3.43 -10.29 7.01
C ARG A 34 3.46 -8.77 7.16
N THR A 35 2.54 -8.25 7.95
CA THR A 35 2.60 -6.86 8.43
C THR A 35 3.60 -6.79 9.57
N VAL A 36 4.69 -6.04 9.38
CA VAL A 36 5.77 -5.89 10.35
C VAL A 36 5.66 -4.51 11.02
N ARG A 37 5.92 -4.45 12.33
CA ARG A 37 5.94 -3.20 13.10
C ARG A 37 7.34 -2.84 13.61
N ASP A 38 8.20 -3.83 13.75
CA ASP A 38 9.58 -3.65 14.18
C ASP A 38 10.49 -3.57 12.95
N PHE A 39 10.89 -2.35 12.61
CA PHE A 39 11.74 -2.08 11.44
C PHE A 39 13.17 -1.76 11.86
N SER A 40 14.13 -2.26 11.08
CA SER A 40 15.52 -1.86 11.14
C SER A 40 15.71 -0.44 10.58
N THR A 41 16.73 0.25 11.07
CA THR A 41 17.21 1.53 10.51
C THR A 41 18.12 1.33 9.30
N GLU A 42 18.36 0.09 8.88
CA GLU A 42 19.20 -0.24 7.74
C GLU A 42 18.73 0.46 6.47
N LYS A 43 19.69 1.05 5.76
CA LYS A 43 19.38 1.82 4.55
C LYS A 43 18.95 0.92 3.40
N VAL A 44 17.94 1.33 2.70
CA VAL A 44 17.48 0.73 1.45
C VAL A 44 17.76 1.72 0.31
N SER A 45 18.23 1.22 -0.83
CA SER A 45 18.45 2.07 -2.00
C SER A 45 17.12 2.65 -2.49
N ARG A 46 17.10 3.94 -2.79
CA ARG A 46 15.94 4.62 -3.34
C ARG A 46 15.50 4.00 -4.68
N SER A 47 16.40 3.53 -5.49
CA SER A 47 16.10 2.89 -6.78
C SER A 47 15.27 1.62 -6.64
N ILE A 48 15.37 0.88 -5.52
CA ILE A 48 14.53 -0.28 -5.24
C ILE A 48 13.07 0.18 -5.05
N ILE A 49 12.87 1.24 -4.27
CA ILE A 49 11.53 1.81 -4.05
C ILE A 49 10.95 2.35 -5.37
N ASP A 50 11.77 3.04 -6.18
CA ASP A 50 11.34 3.58 -7.47
C ASP A 50 10.89 2.47 -8.43
N ASN A 51 11.62 1.37 -8.51
CA ASN A 51 11.25 0.20 -9.32
C ASN A 51 9.93 -0.43 -8.84
N CYS A 52 9.73 -0.53 -7.51
CA CYS A 52 8.48 -1.05 -6.96
C CYS A 52 7.28 -0.12 -7.26
N ILE A 53 7.50 1.21 -7.24
CA ILE A 53 6.49 2.20 -7.62
C ILE A 53 6.20 2.11 -9.13
N LEU A 54 7.20 1.93 -9.97
CA LEU A 54 7.00 1.69 -11.41
C LEU A 54 6.15 0.43 -11.66
N ALA A 55 6.42 -0.66 -10.93
CA ALA A 55 5.60 -1.87 -11.00
C ALA A 55 4.14 -1.57 -10.59
N ALA A 56 3.92 -0.83 -9.50
CA ALA A 56 2.60 -0.40 -9.07
C ALA A 56 1.89 0.47 -10.14
N GLY A 57 2.65 1.31 -10.83
CA GLY A 57 2.18 2.16 -11.92
C GLY A 57 1.67 1.41 -13.14
N THR A 58 1.96 0.10 -13.27
CA THR A 58 1.42 -0.77 -14.34
C THR A 58 0.01 -1.30 -14.05
N ALA A 59 -0.56 -0.99 -12.89
CA ALA A 59 -1.88 -1.42 -12.51
C ALA A 59 -2.95 -1.01 -13.56
N PRO A 60 -3.97 -1.83 -13.80
CA PRO A 60 -5.12 -1.39 -14.60
C PRO A 60 -5.89 -0.29 -13.87
N SER A 61 -6.49 0.61 -14.63
CA SER A 61 -7.35 1.68 -14.11
C SER A 61 -8.49 2.01 -15.05
N GLY A 62 -9.58 2.54 -14.52
CA GLY A 62 -10.72 2.97 -15.32
C GLY A 62 -10.28 3.94 -16.41
N ALA A 63 -10.56 3.63 -17.68
CA ALA A 63 -10.15 4.38 -18.86
C ALA A 63 -8.65 4.76 -18.90
N ASN A 64 -7.80 3.95 -18.28
CA ASN A 64 -6.35 4.20 -18.11
C ASN A 64 -6.03 5.57 -17.49
N MET A 65 -6.88 6.05 -16.58
CA MET A 65 -6.72 7.38 -15.96
C MET A 65 -5.63 7.45 -14.90
N GLN A 66 -5.13 6.30 -14.41
CA GLN A 66 -4.00 6.18 -13.49
C GLN A 66 -4.12 7.16 -12.29
N PRO A 67 -5.18 7.03 -11.48
CA PRO A 67 -5.58 8.02 -10.47
C PRO A 67 -4.76 7.93 -9.17
N TRP A 68 -3.56 7.45 -9.22
CA TRP A 68 -2.66 7.30 -8.08
C TRP A 68 -1.54 8.34 -8.07
N HIS A 69 -1.07 8.65 -6.86
CA HIS A 69 0.19 9.35 -6.66
C HIS A 69 0.91 8.75 -5.44
N PHE A 70 2.19 8.45 -5.61
CA PHE A 70 3.05 7.90 -4.57
C PHE A 70 4.05 8.97 -4.13
N ALA A 71 3.91 9.47 -2.91
CA ALA A 71 4.82 10.45 -2.33
C ALA A 71 5.75 9.76 -1.32
N VAL A 72 7.05 9.75 -1.61
CA VAL A 72 8.03 9.03 -0.81
C VAL A 72 8.76 9.96 0.13
N SER A 73 8.80 9.62 1.42
CA SER A 73 9.62 10.26 2.44
C SER A 73 10.71 9.30 2.92
N GLY A 74 11.95 9.73 2.82
CA GLY A 74 13.08 9.12 3.53
C GLY A 74 13.08 9.51 5.01
N GLN A 75 14.13 9.15 5.74
CA GLN A 75 14.32 9.58 7.14
C GLN A 75 14.53 11.10 7.24
N GLY A 76 14.17 11.69 8.38
CA GLY A 76 14.36 13.11 8.66
C GLY A 76 13.18 13.74 9.43
N GLU A 77 13.23 15.04 9.63
CA GLU A 77 12.28 15.79 10.46
C GLU A 77 10.81 15.63 10.02
N THR A 78 10.57 15.51 8.72
CA THR A 78 9.22 15.25 8.18
C THR A 78 8.58 14.00 8.79
N ARG A 79 9.38 12.96 9.08
CA ARG A 79 8.90 11.71 9.65
C ARG A 79 8.43 11.87 11.09
N LYS A 80 9.16 12.66 11.87
CA LYS A 80 8.78 13.00 13.23
C LYS A 80 7.43 13.72 13.25
N ILE A 81 7.25 14.70 12.38
CA ILE A 81 5.97 15.42 12.24
C ILE A 81 4.83 14.45 11.85
N ILE A 82 5.09 13.52 10.93
CA ILE A 82 4.09 12.51 10.54
C ILE A 82 3.73 11.64 11.76
N ARG A 83 4.72 11.16 12.50
CA ARG A 83 4.52 10.34 13.69
C ARG A 83 3.69 11.06 14.75
N GLU A 84 4.10 12.26 15.15
CA GLU A 84 3.41 13.07 16.17
C GLU A 84 1.93 13.27 15.82
N LYS A 85 1.63 13.59 14.56
CA LYS A 85 0.25 13.78 14.10
C LYS A 85 -0.52 12.45 14.05
N ALA A 86 0.08 11.40 13.52
CA ALA A 86 -0.56 10.10 13.45
C ALA A 86 -0.87 9.54 14.84
N GLU A 87 0.07 9.62 15.78
CA GLU A 87 -0.13 9.17 17.16
C GLU A 87 -1.19 10.00 17.89
N LYS A 88 -1.30 11.30 17.59
CA LYS A 88 -2.38 12.13 18.13
C LYS A 88 -3.74 11.65 17.64
N GLU A 89 -3.91 11.46 16.33
CA GLU A 89 -5.18 10.97 15.77
C GLU A 89 -5.54 9.56 16.28
N GLU A 90 -4.54 8.70 16.46
CA GLU A 90 -4.73 7.37 17.03
C GLU A 90 -5.16 7.43 18.51
N ARG A 91 -4.55 8.28 19.33
CA ARG A 91 -5.00 8.47 20.72
C ARG A 91 -6.44 8.96 20.78
N ASP A 92 -6.76 10.00 20.01
CA ASP A 92 -8.14 10.52 19.93
C ASP A 92 -9.12 9.43 19.46
N PHE A 93 -8.70 8.54 18.56
CA PHE A 93 -9.51 7.44 18.09
C PHE A 93 -9.73 6.38 19.18
N TYR A 94 -8.67 5.91 19.82
CA TYR A 94 -8.75 4.88 20.88
C TYR A 94 -9.56 5.36 22.09
N GLU A 95 -9.43 6.63 22.46
CA GLU A 95 -10.07 7.19 23.66
C GLU A 95 -11.53 7.57 23.44
N THR A 96 -11.92 7.98 22.22
CA THR A 96 -13.22 8.65 22.01
C THR A 96 -14.08 8.04 20.92
N LYS A 97 -13.52 7.30 19.95
CA LYS A 97 -14.25 6.88 18.73
C LYS A 97 -14.35 5.38 18.53
N ALA A 98 -13.37 4.63 19.06
CA ALA A 98 -13.35 3.19 18.84
C ALA A 98 -14.40 2.47 19.67
N SER A 99 -15.19 1.59 19.02
CA SER A 99 -16.09 0.70 19.74
C SER A 99 -15.32 -0.36 20.50
N ALA A 100 -15.91 -0.90 21.59
CA ALA A 100 -15.30 -1.98 22.36
C ALA A 100 -14.99 -3.21 21.49
N GLU A 101 -15.83 -3.51 20.50
CA GLU A 101 -15.64 -4.59 19.53
C GLU A 101 -14.38 -4.33 18.66
N TRP A 102 -14.22 -3.09 18.18
CA TRP A 102 -13.04 -2.72 17.40
C TRP A 102 -11.75 -2.79 18.22
N LEU A 103 -11.77 -2.26 19.46
CA LEU A 103 -10.63 -2.34 20.36
C LEU A 103 -10.21 -3.79 20.61
N LYS A 104 -11.16 -4.69 20.82
CA LYS A 104 -10.91 -6.13 20.97
C LYS A 104 -10.28 -6.74 19.71
N ALA A 105 -10.72 -6.34 18.51
CA ALA A 105 -10.13 -6.79 17.25
C ALA A 105 -8.70 -6.29 17.06
N LEU A 106 -8.38 -5.08 17.51
CA LEU A 106 -7.04 -4.50 17.46
C LEU A 106 -6.08 -5.11 18.49
N GLU A 107 -6.60 -5.54 19.65
CA GLU A 107 -5.82 -6.20 20.71
C GLU A 107 -5.10 -7.44 20.17
N ALA A 108 -5.80 -8.27 19.39
CA ALA A 108 -5.21 -9.46 18.75
C ALA A 108 -4.09 -9.14 17.75
N LEU A 109 -3.98 -7.88 17.29
CA LEU A 109 -2.93 -7.42 16.38
C LEU A 109 -1.76 -6.77 17.11
N GLY A 110 -1.83 -6.60 18.45
CA GLY A 110 -0.79 -5.97 19.26
C GLY A 110 -0.48 -4.54 18.82
N THR A 111 -1.49 -3.73 18.48
CA THR A 111 -1.31 -2.34 18.04
C THR A 111 -1.89 -1.37 19.06
N ASP A 112 -1.18 -0.29 19.30
CA ASP A 112 -1.54 0.80 20.21
C ASP A 112 -1.36 2.18 19.53
N ALA A 113 -1.48 3.26 20.29
CA ALA A 113 -1.30 4.61 19.76
C ALA A 113 0.17 4.97 19.45
N ASN A 114 1.14 4.22 19.94
CA ASN A 114 2.57 4.50 19.71
C ASN A 114 3.05 3.89 18.39
N LYS A 115 3.59 4.71 17.50
CA LYS A 115 3.95 4.33 16.13
C LYS A 115 5.43 4.60 15.79
N PRO A 116 6.39 4.03 16.54
CA PRO A 116 7.82 4.31 16.34
C PRO A 116 8.31 3.95 14.94
N PHE A 117 7.70 2.95 14.29
CA PHE A 117 8.02 2.55 12.92
C PHE A 117 7.88 3.67 11.88
N LEU A 118 7.08 4.72 12.17
CA LEU A 118 6.96 5.87 11.30
C LEU A 118 8.25 6.68 11.20
N GLU A 119 9.15 6.58 12.17
CA GLU A 119 10.49 7.18 12.12
C GLU A 119 11.58 6.16 11.83
N THR A 120 11.47 4.95 12.39
CA THR A 120 12.52 3.92 12.32
C THR A 120 12.72 3.38 10.91
N ALA A 121 11.64 3.01 10.23
CA ALA A 121 11.72 2.44 8.88
C ALA A 121 12.38 3.40 7.88
N PRO A 122 13.21 2.94 6.92
CA PRO A 122 13.90 3.81 5.98
C PRO A 122 12.97 4.61 5.07
N PHE A 123 11.77 4.09 4.74
CA PHE A 123 10.84 4.78 3.85
C PHE A 123 9.40 4.77 4.36
N LEU A 124 8.72 5.92 4.16
CA LEU A 124 7.26 6.03 4.13
C LEU A 124 6.82 6.42 2.73
N ILE A 125 5.78 5.73 2.24
CA ILE A 125 5.16 6.02 0.96
C ILE A 125 3.72 6.44 1.21
N GLY A 126 3.44 7.74 1.10
CA GLY A 126 2.07 8.27 1.10
C GLY A 126 1.41 7.94 -0.22
N ILE A 127 0.33 7.18 -0.18
CA ILE A 127 -0.45 6.80 -1.36
C ILE A 127 -1.69 7.68 -1.41
N PHE A 128 -1.90 8.35 -2.55
CA PHE A 128 -2.98 9.31 -2.73
C PHE A 128 -3.85 8.91 -3.91
N VAL A 129 -5.16 9.13 -3.75
CA VAL A 129 -6.16 8.99 -4.82
C VAL A 129 -6.40 10.36 -5.44
N LYS A 130 -6.26 10.47 -6.75
CA LYS A 130 -6.72 11.63 -7.53
C LYS A 130 -8.22 11.49 -7.78
N SER A 131 -9.01 12.38 -7.20
CA SER A 131 -10.47 12.38 -7.37
C SER A 131 -10.91 12.83 -8.75
N TYR A 132 -10.12 13.71 -9.38
CA TYR A 132 -10.31 14.22 -10.73
C TYR A 132 -8.97 14.66 -11.33
N GLY A 133 -8.89 14.61 -12.67
CA GLY A 133 -7.80 15.20 -13.43
C GLY A 133 -8.07 16.68 -13.73
N ILE A 134 -7.01 17.40 -14.06
CA ILE A 134 -7.09 18.80 -14.54
C ILE A 134 -6.55 18.80 -15.98
N LEU A 135 -7.35 19.23 -16.92
CA LEU A 135 -6.98 19.35 -18.31
C LEU A 135 -6.14 20.62 -18.54
N PRO A 136 -5.43 20.77 -19.70
CA PRO A 136 -4.62 21.96 -19.98
C PRO A 136 -5.39 23.29 -19.98
N ASP A 137 -6.69 23.26 -20.23
CA ASP A 137 -7.60 24.40 -20.20
C ASP A 137 -8.12 24.70 -18.76
N GLY A 138 -7.67 23.95 -17.76
CA GLY A 138 -8.10 24.08 -16.35
C GLY A 138 -9.42 23.37 -16.03
N SER A 139 -10.11 22.79 -16.99
CA SER A 139 -11.32 22.01 -16.73
C SER A 139 -11.03 20.73 -15.99
N GLN A 140 -12.04 20.23 -15.23
CA GLN A 140 -11.91 19.00 -14.44
C GLN A 140 -12.51 17.81 -15.20
N VAL A 141 -11.79 16.70 -15.15
CA VAL A 141 -12.26 15.41 -15.65
C VAL A 141 -12.38 14.42 -14.49
N LYS A 142 -13.58 13.86 -14.30
CA LYS A 142 -13.84 12.88 -13.24
C LYS A 142 -13.04 11.60 -13.50
N HIS A 143 -12.37 11.08 -12.48
CA HIS A 143 -11.77 9.76 -12.54
C HIS A 143 -12.80 8.69 -12.13
N TYR A 144 -12.90 7.64 -12.96
CA TYR A 144 -13.77 6.51 -12.71
C TYR A 144 -13.01 5.41 -11.97
N TYR A 145 -13.67 4.75 -11.01
CA TYR A 145 -13.08 3.64 -10.23
C TYR A 145 -11.72 4.00 -9.61
N ALA A 146 -11.61 5.25 -9.12
CA ALA A 146 -10.33 5.78 -8.66
C ALA A 146 -9.82 5.05 -7.42
N ILE A 147 -10.70 4.70 -6.47
CA ILE A 147 -10.34 4.00 -5.24
C ILE A 147 -9.91 2.58 -5.54
N GLU A 148 -10.69 1.87 -6.34
CA GLU A 148 -10.43 0.49 -6.76
C GLU A 148 -9.09 0.40 -7.50
N SER A 149 -8.85 1.33 -8.43
CA SER A 149 -7.60 1.41 -9.19
C SER A 149 -6.39 1.64 -8.27
N VAL A 150 -6.50 2.55 -7.31
CA VAL A 150 -5.43 2.80 -6.33
C VAL A 150 -5.23 1.60 -5.40
N GLY A 151 -6.31 0.90 -5.03
CA GLY A 151 -6.25 -0.34 -4.27
C GLY A 151 -5.45 -1.43 -5.00
N ILE A 152 -5.71 -1.63 -6.30
CA ILE A 152 -4.96 -2.58 -7.14
C ILE A 152 -3.49 -2.18 -7.23
N ALA A 153 -3.19 -0.91 -7.53
CA ALA A 153 -1.83 -0.39 -7.59
C ALA A 153 -1.08 -0.56 -6.25
N THR A 154 -1.77 -0.33 -5.14
CA THR A 154 -1.22 -0.55 -3.78
C THR A 154 -0.91 -2.02 -3.53
N GLY A 155 -1.78 -2.94 -3.92
CA GLY A 155 -1.54 -4.38 -3.81
C GLY A 155 -0.30 -4.82 -4.60
N ILE A 156 -0.12 -4.31 -5.83
CA ILE A 156 1.07 -4.56 -6.65
C ILE A 156 2.32 -3.97 -5.97
N LEU A 157 2.25 -2.74 -5.42
CA LEU A 157 3.37 -2.14 -4.70
C LEU A 157 3.82 -3.00 -3.51
N ILE A 158 2.88 -3.48 -2.70
CA ILE A 158 3.16 -4.35 -1.55
C ILE A 158 3.81 -5.66 -2.00
N ALA A 159 3.30 -6.27 -3.06
CA ALA A 159 3.87 -7.49 -3.62
C ALA A 159 5.29 -7.26 -4.18
N ALA A 160 5.52 -6.16 -4.89
CA ALA A 160 6.82 -5.80 -5.43
C ALA A 160 7.87 -5.54 -4.32
N LEU A 161 7.49 -4.80 -3.27
CA LEU A 161 8.35 -4.57 -2.10
C LEU A 161 8.70 -5.89 -1.39
N HIS A 162 7.71 -6.77 -1.21
CA HIS A 162 7.94 -8.09 -0.63
C HIS A 162 8.86 -8.95 -1.49
N ASN A 163 8.66 -8.94 -2.81
CA ASN A 163 9.54 -9.63 -3.76
C ASN A 163 10.98 -9.08 -3.75
N ALA A 164 11.15 -7.80 -3.45
CA ALA A 164 12.46 -7.17 -3.26
C ALA A 164 13.09 -7.45 -1.88
N GLY A 165 12.46 -8.28 -1.03
CA GLY A 165 12.95 -8.64 0.31
C GLY A 165 12.61 -7.61 1.39
N LEU A 166 11.71 -6.67 1.13
CA LEU A 166 11.33 -5.64 2.09
C LEU A 166 10.03 -6.01 2.83
N SER A 167 10.01 -5.69 4.11
CA SER A 167 8.81 -5.75 4.95
C SER A 167 7.98 -4.48 4.79
N THR A 168 6.66 -4.63 4.98
CA THR A 168 5.72 -3.52 4.86
C THR A 168 4.70 -3.51 5.98
N LEU A 169 4.17 -2.31 6.24
CA LEU A 169 3.00 -2.08 7.08
C LEU A 169 2.10 -1.03 6.43
N THR A 170 0.82 -1.35 6.28
CA THR A 170 -0.20 -0.36 5.91
C THR A 170 -0.68 0.36 7.15
N HIS A 171 -0.66 1.70 7.12
CA HIS A 171 -1.08 2.55 8.22
C HIS A 171 -2.10 3.58 7.73
N THR A 172 -3.23 3.66 8.43
CA THR A 172 -4.39 4.49 8.05
C THR A 172 -4.89 5.30 9.25
N PRO A 173 -4.10 6.28 9.75
CA PRO A 173 -4.55 7.14 10.83
C PRO A 173 -5.79 7.92 10.38
N SER A 174 -6.80 8.04 11.23
CA SER A 174 -8.06 8.69 10.85
C SER A 174 -8.37 9.87 11.78
N PRO A 175 -8.49 11.10 11.20
CA PRO A 175 -8.42 11.49 9.78
C PRO A 175 -7.00 11.62 9.24
N MET A 176 -6.80 11.33 7.94
CA MET A 176 -5.49 11.42 7.26
C MET A 176 -5.20 12.76 6.58
N GLY A 177 -6.09 13.74 6.67
CA GLY A 177 -5.99 15.00 5.92
C GLY A 177 -4.70 15.81 6.16
N PHE A 178 -4.03 15.59 7.29
CA PHE A 178 -2.74 16.21 7.59
C PHE A 178 -1.63 15.80 6.61
N LEU A 179 -1.73 14.61 6.03
CA LEU A 179 -0.76 14.10 5.07
C LEU A 179 -0.71 14.93 3.78
N ASN A 180 -1.84 15.50 3.32
CA ASN A 180 -1.84 16.40 2.16
C ASN A 180 -0.89 17.59 2.37
N LYS A 181 -0.92 18.19 3.55
CA LYS A 181 -0.07 19.34 3.89
C LYS A 181 1.40 18.95 3.95
N ILE A 182 1.71 17.83 4.61
CA ILE A 182 3.08 17.35 4.81
C ILE A 182 3.71 16.93 3.48
N PHE A 183 3.00 16.15 2.67
CA PHE A 183 3.47 15.70 1.36
C PHE A 183 3.24 16.74 0.24
N LYS A 184 2.75 17.95 0.58
CA LYS A 184 2.47 19.05 -0.37
C LYS A 184 1.61 18.58 -1.55
N ARG A 185 0.54 17.82 -1.25
CA ARG A 185 -0.34 17.29 -2.29
C ARG A 185 -1.46 18.29 -2.62
N PRO A 186 -1.86 18.38 -3.90
CA PRO A 186 -2.91 19.29 -4.35
C PRO A 186 -4.29 18.84 -3.83
N LYS A 187 -5.28 19.75 -3.93
CA LYS A 187 -6.64 19.55 -3.39
C LYS A 187 -7.41 18.40 -4.06
N ASN A 188 -7.07 18.06 -5.31
CA ASN A 188 -7.70 16.92 -6.02
C ASN A 188 -7.13 15.58 -5.62
N GLU A 189 -6.12 15.53 -4.77
CA GLU A 189 -5.55 14.32 -4.21
C GLU A 189 -5.96 14.18 -2.74
N ARG A 190 -6.41 12.99 -2.36
CA ARG A 190 -6.72 12.64 -0.97
C ARG A 190 -5.89 11.44 -0.54
N PRO A 191 -5.45 11.37 0.72
CA PRO A 191 -4.71 10.22 1.23
C PRO A 191 -5.57 8.95 1.13
N PHE A 192 -4.94 7.87 0.69
CA PHE A 192 -5.52 6.53 0.67
C PHE A 192 -4.99 5.69 1.83
N LEU A 193 -3.68 5.62 1.93
CA LEU A 193 -2.96 5.04 3.08
C LEU A 193 -1.50 5.49 3.11
N LEU A 194 -0.86 5.25 4.23
CA LEU A 194 0.57 5.40 4.41
C LEU A 194 1.20 4.01 4.45
N LEU A 195 2.13 3.72 3.54
CA LEU A 195 2.84 2.45 3.49
C LEU A 195 4.25 2.63 4.07
N VAL A 196 4.54 1.90 5.15
CA VAL A 196 5.87 1.82 5.74
C VAL A 196 6.64 0.72 5.02
N ALA A 197 7.91 0.96 4.65
CA ALA A 197 8.73 0.00 3.94
C ALA A 197 10.19 0.03 4.43
N GLY A 198 10.76 -1.16 4.62
CA GLY A 198 12.12 -1.36 5.08
C GLY A 198 12.41 -2.81 5.43
N TYR A 199 13.61 -3.08 5.93
CA TYR A 199 13.91 -4.39 6.52
C TYR A 199 13.23 -4.54 7.87
N ALA A 200 12.77 -5.75 8.18
CA ALA A 200 12.37 -6.09 9.54
C ALA A 200 13.58 -6.03 10.47
N GLU A 201 13.36 -5.62 11.73
CA GLU A 201 14.39 -5.71 12.78
C GLU A 201 14.74 -7.18 13.02
N LYS A 202 15.99 -7.44 13.43
CA LYS A 202 16.42 -8.79 13.75
C LYS A 202 15.60 -9.33 14.93
N GLY A 203 14.94 -10.46 14.73
CA GLY A 203 14.05 -11.06 15.73
C GLY A 203 12.66 -10.41 15.80
N ALA A 204 12.30 -9.56 14.86
CA ALA A 204 10.96 -8.98 14.75
C ALA A 204 9.87 -10.06 14.84
N GLN A 205 8.83 -9.79 15.61
CA GLN A 205 7.69 -10.67 15.79
C GLN A 205 6.46 -10.14 15.07
N VAL A 206 5.57 -11.04 14.71
CA VAL A 206 4.29 -10.71 14.07
C VAL A 206 3.16 -11.48 14.76
N PRO A 207 1.95 -10.91 14.85
CA PRO A 207 0.81 -11.61 15.44
C PRO A 207 0.59 -12.98 14.80
N ASP A 208 0.29 -14.01 15.60
CA ASP A 208 -0.08 -15.33 15.09
C ASP A 208 -1.53 -15.30 14.60
N ILE A 209 -1.68 -14.97 13.32
CA ILE A 209 -2.99 -14.88 12.64
C ILE A 209 -3.01 -15.79 11.42
N GLN A 210 -4.14 -16.42 11.19
CA GLN A 210 -4.36 -17.26 10.03
C GLN A 210 -5.07 -16.49 8.92
N LYS A 211 -4.86 -16.92 7.69
CA LYS A 211 -5.62 -16.47 6.52
C LYS A 211 -6.75 -17.45 6.24
N MET A 212 -7.82 -16.93 5.68
CA MET A 212 -8.94 -17.76 5.24
C MET A 212 -8.48 -18.83 4.24
N SER A 213 -9.12 -19.97 4.29
CA SER A 213 -8.91 -21.07 3.34
C SER A 213 -9.49 -20.75 1.97
N LEU A 214 -9.11 -21.51 0.94
CA LEU A 214 -9.65 -21.33 -0.41
C LEU A 214 -11.18 -21.43 -0.43
N GLY A 215 -11.77 -22.37 0.31
CA GLY A 215 -13.23 -22.56 0.37
C GLY A 215 -13.98 -21.40 1.04
N GLU A 216 -13.28 -20.57 1.85
CA GLU A 216 -13.87 -19.39 2.48
C GLU A 216 -13.79 -18.12 1.60
N ILE A 217 -12.89 -18.09 0.62
CA ILE A 217 -12.67 -16.92 -0.24
C ILE A 217 -13.06 -17.15 -1.70
N SER A 218 -13.51 -18.35 -2.06
CA SER A 218 -13.82 -18.74 -3.44
C SER A 218 -15.03 -19.69 -3.45
N SER A 219 -15.83 -19.58 -4.48
CA SER A 219 -16.93 -20.51 -4.77
C SER A 219 -16.95 -20.84 -6.26
N ASP A 220 -17.25 -22.09 -6.59
CA ASP A 220 -17.51 -22.54 -7.96
C ASP A 220 -18.99 -22.29 -8.30
N ILE A 221 -19.23 -21.70 -9.46
CA ILE A 221 -20.57 -21.51 -10.02
C ILE A 221 -20.62 -22.34 -11.32
N SER A 222 -21.31 -23.46 -11.27
CA SER A 222 -21.59 -24.35 -12.40
C SER A 222 -22.89 -23.96 -13.10
#